data_615097ddce44ce5232a7644205724410
#
_entry.id   615097ddce44ce5232a7644205724410
#
_cell.length_a   1.000
_cell.length_b   1.000
_cell.length_c   1.000
_cell.angle_alpha   90.00
_cell.angle_beta   90.00
_cell.angle_gamma   90.00
#
_symmetry.space_group_name_H-M   'P 1'
#
loop_
_entity.id
_entity.type
_entity.pdbx_description
1 polymer ?
#
loop_
_entity_poly.entity_id
_entity_poly.type
_entity_poly.pdbx_seq_one_letter_code
_entity_poly.pdbx_strand_id
1 'polypeptide(L)'
;MPSIIVPAAIRKVADRYKSCSGMPYGVLSTMLYSAASGASCLSDVVKDTGWSPSISALSRGIALFDGQAVLKRQRKSLLKRLKGKLTSDKFCFAVDDTTVERFGDEIYGIGYQRRHGKSGAMRGQRIMVLVLVDMERGIAYPLSFSMCFNVGTEEHVSGHNLCFSLVKAVIDEGFPRLITVADSWFDSVDLLKKFDADDLTLVVEAKSNRRVKWTASSKEPWKSWKELLGKQIRVGVKIPKSQRATRAKPTKYVATRRARIKGRSEQVIACAVYNRSSDSDFFAVYHSNDLSLSGADLWVYSRARWRIEEMFRILKQNLGFLSLPLRGKQGCFANICMSFLVLCSIYIEPELWNGNEKYSVGRTLGLFKETELNILLNEMCSGSKRISICYLRARRRLHENRNKPVNPTADEIVAFRSCA
;
A
#
# COMPACT_ATOMS: atom_id res chain seq x y z
N MET A 1 -28.48 12.05 -27.47
CA MET A 1 -28.13 11.88 -26.03
C MET A 1 -26.76 12.53 -25.86
N PRO A 2 -26.56 13.45 -24.91
CA PRO A 2 -25.21 13.92 -24.64
C PRO A 2 -24.37 12.71 -24.24
N SER A 3 -23.24 12.54 -24.87
CA SER A 3 -22.27 11.48 -24.56
C SER A 3 -21.69 11.80 -23.16
N ILE A 4 -22.23 11.18 -22.12
CA ILE A 4 -21.66 11.30 -20.77
C ILE A 4 -20.26 10.71 -20.84
N ILE A 5 -19.28 11.56 -20.72
CA ILE A 5 -17.88 11.25 -21.02
C ILE A 5 -17.22 10.69 -19.77
N VAL A 6 -16.63 9.49 -19.91
CA VAL A 6 -15.74 8.94 -18.86
C VAL A 6 -14.62 9.95 -18.57
N PRO A 7 -14.34 10.30 -17.31
CA PRO A 7 -13.29 11.26 -16.95
C PRO A 7 -11.96 10.95 -17.62
N ALA A 8 -11.25 11.98 -18.09
CA ALA A 8 -10.02 11.83 -18.87
C ALA A 8 -8.95 10.98 -18.16
N ALA A 9 -8.78 11.16 -16.85
CA ALA A 9 -7.88 10.36 -16.03
C ALA A 9 -8.26 8.87 -16.04
N ILE A 10 -9.54 8.58 -15.79
CA ILE A 10 -10.08 7.20 -15.80
C ILE A 10 -9.92 6.57 -17.18
N ARG A 11 -10.27 7.30 -18.22
CA ARG A 11 -10.16 6.84 -19.61
C ARG A 11 -8.72 6.47 -19.96
N LYS A 12 -7.76 7.35 -19.67
CA LYS A 12 -6.34 7.12 -19.97
C LYS A 12 -5.78 5.92 -19.22
N VAL A 13 -6.17 5.71 -17.95
CA VAL A 13 -5.80 4.52 -17.18
C VAL A 13 -6.48 3.28 -17.76
N ALA A 14 -7.79 3.32 -18.04
CA ALA A 14 -8.52 2.20 -18.61
C ALA A 14 -7.93 1.76 -19.96
N ASP A 15 -7.56 2.70 -20.84
CA ASP A 15 -6.93 2.42 -22.14
C ASP A 15 -5.62 1.64 -22.02
N ARG A 16 -4.84 1.86 -20.95
CA ARG A 16 -3.59 1.12 -20.71
C ARG A 16 -3.81 -0.33 -20.35
N TYR A 17 -4.92 -0.63 -19.68
CA TYR A 17 -5.16 -1.96 -19.09
C TYR A 17 -6.29 -2.74 -19.74
N LYS A 18 -7.07 -2.15 -20.69
CA LYS A 18 -8.21 -2.82 -21.35
C LYS A 18 -7.82 -4.13 -22.03
N SER A 19 -6.63 -4.23 -22.62
CA SER A 19 -6.19 -5.43 -23.34
C SER A 19 -5.73 -6.58 -22.43
N CYS A 20 -5.49 -6.32 -21.14
CA CYS A 20 -5.00 -7.34 -20.20
C CYS A 20 -5.89 -7.56 -18.98
N SER A 21 -6.90 -6.72 -18.79
CA SER A 21 -7.77 -6.83 -17.60
C SER A 21 -8.79 -7.98 -17.67
N GLY A 22 -9.09 -8.49 -18.87
CA GLY A 22 -10.21 -9.40 -19.11
C GLY A 22 -11.60 -8.72 -19.02
N MET A 23 -11.67 -7.51 -18.48
CA MET A 23 -12.93 -6.77 -18.31
C MET A 23 -13.35 -6.02 -19.57
N PRO A 24 -14.66 -5.92 -19.88
CA PRO A 24 -15.16 -4.93 -20.81
C PRO A 24 -14.79 -3.50 -20.38
N TYR A 25 -14.52 -2.62 -21.36
CA TYR A 25 -14.02 -1.26 -21.10
C TYR A 25 -14.89 -0.47 -20.11
N GLY A 26 -16.21 -0.51 -20.25
CA GLY A 26 -17.11 0.19 -19.33
C GLY A 26 -17.04 -0.33 -17.89
N VAL A 27 -16.85 -1.65 -17.74
CA VAL A 27 -16.66 -2.28 -16.40
C VAL A 27 -15.35 -1.84 -15.78
N LEU A 28 -14.26 -1.90 -16.54
CA LEU A 28 -12.93 -1.44 -16.08
C LEU A 28 -12.95 0.04 -15.67
N SER A 29 -13.55 0.90 -16.49
CA SER A 29 -13.67 2.34 -16.21
C SER A 29 -14.49 2.60 -14.94
N THR A 30 -15.60 1.86 -14.74
CA THR A 30 -16.43 1.97 -13.53
C THR A 30 -15.66 1.55 -12.29
N MET A 31 -14.90 0.47 -12.36
CA MET A 31 -14.09 0.00 -11.23
C MET A 31 -12.97 0.98 -10.88
N LEU A 32 -12.29 1.57 -11.87
CA LEU A 32 -11.28 2.61 -11.67
C LEU A 32 -11.90 3.87 -11.05
N TYR A 33 -13.04 4.32 -11.55
CA TYR A 33 -13.75 5.46 -10.97
C TYR A 33 -14.20 5.19 -9.54
N SER A 34 -14.71 3.99 -9.27
CA SER A 34 -15.09 3.55 -7.92
C SER A 34 -13.91 3.66 -6.94
N ALA A 35 -12.71 3.22 -7.35
CA ALA A 35 -11.51 3.37 -6.55
C ALA A 35 -11.14 4.85 -6.35
N ALA A 36 -11.09 5.65 -7.41
CA ALA A 36 -10.74 7.08 -7.36
C ALA A 36 -11.73 7.92 -6.53
N SER A 37 -13.01 7.57 -6.58
CA SER A 37 -14.06 8.24 -5.78
C SER A 37 -14.09 7.78 -4.33
N GLY A 38 -13.44 6.65 -3.99
CA GLY A 38 -13.52 6.03 -2.67
C GLY A 38 -14.89 5.44 -2.39
N ALA A 39 -15.60 4.98 -3.43
CA ALA A 39 -16.96 4.46 -3.30
C ALA A 39 -17.01 3.18 -2.47
N SER A 40 -18.05 3.04 -1.66
CA SER A 40 -18.34 1.84 -0.86
C SER A 40 -19.42 0.95 -1.47
N CYS A 41 -20.09 1.40 -2.53
CA CYS A 41 -21.16 0.67 -3.22
C CYS A 41 -21.13 0.92 -4.72
N LEU A 42 -21.17 -0.15 -5.53
CA LEU A 42 -21.23 -0.04 -6.98
C LEU A 42 -22.56 0.53 -7.49
N SER A 43 -23.67 0.25 -6.80
CA SER A 43 -24.98 0.80 -7.19
C SER A 43 -24.99 2.32 -7.16
N ASP A 44 -24.26 2.90 -6.23
CA ASP A 44 -24.14 4.35 -6.14
C ASP A 44 -23.29 4.91 -7.29
N VAL A 45 -22.18 4.23 -7.64
CA VAL A 45 -21.36 4.62 -8.80
C VAL A 45 -22.17 4.58 -10.08
N VAL A 46 -22.97 3.53 -10.29
CA VAL A 46 -23.85 3.40 -11.47
C VAL A 46 -24.87 4.54 -11.56
N LYS A 47 -25.47 4.90 -10.42
CA LYS A 47 -26.45 5.99 -10.36
C LYS A 47 -25.83 7.36 -10.59
N ASP A 48 -24.59 7.56 -10.10
CA ASP A 48 -23.92 8.85 -10.13
C ASP A 48 -23.27 9.15 -11.48
N THR A 49 -22.80 8.13 -12.20
CA THR A 49 -21.97 8.34 -13.40
C THR A 49 -22.77 8.36 -14.71
N GLY A 50 -23.94 7.75 -14.77
CA GLY A 50 -24.77 7.69 -15.97
C GLY A 50 -24.18 6.96 -17.19
N TRP A 51 -22.85 6.79 -17.25
CA TRP A 51 -22.13 6.05 -18.29
C TRP A 51 -21.74 4.62 -17.89
N SER A 52 -21.91 4.30 -16.61
CA SER A 52 -21.59 2.97 -16.10
C SER A 52 -22.55 1.90 -16.66
N PRO A 53 -22.06 0.68 -16.91
CA PRO A 53 -22.93 -0.46 -17.20
C PRO A 53 -23.90 -0.76 -16.05
N SER A 54 -24.96 -1.52 -16.33
CA SER A 54 -25.86 -2.00 -15.28
C SER A 54 -25.14 -2.85 -14.24
N ILE A 55 -25.67 -2.96 -13.04
CA ILE A 55 -25.08 -3.78 -11.94
C ILE A 55 -24.87 -5.24 -12.40
N SER A 56 -25.81 -5.81 -13.15
CA SER A 56 -25.68 -7.18 -13.67
C SER A 56 -24.52 -7.30 -14.68
N ALA A 57 -24.33 -6.30 -15.54
CA ALA A 57 -23.22 -6.27 -16.49
C ALA A 57 -21.89 -6.06 -15.77
N LEU A 58 -21.85 -5.23 -14.73
CA LEU A 58 -20.69 -5.07 -13.86
C LEU A 58 -20.29 -6.39 -13.20
N SER A 59 -21.24 -7.09 -12.59
CA SER A 59 -20.99 -8.38 -11.94
C SER A 59 -20.40 -9.41 -12.90
N ARG A 60 -21.00 -9.56 -14.10
CA ARG A 60 -20.46 -10.47 -15.13
C ARG A 60 -19.08 -10.06 -15.61
N GLY A 61 -18.85 -8.76 -15.85
CA GLY A 61 -17.56 -8.27 -16.32
C GLY A 61 -16.46 -8.39 -15.27
N ILE A 62 -16.77 -8.17 -13.99
CA ILE A 62 -15.80 -8.35 -12.89
C ILE A 62 -15.38 -9.82 -12.76
N ALA A 63 -16.27 -10.78 -13.03
CA ALA A 63 -15.93 -12.20 -13.00
C ALA A 63 -14.84 -12.59 -14.02
N LEU A 64 -14.64 -11.80 -15.07
CA LEU A 64 -13.61 -12.00 -16.10
C LEU A 64 -12.26 -11.39 -15.75
N PHE A 65 -12.12 -10.75 -14.58
CA PHE A 65 -10.94 -9.98 -14.22
C PHE A 65 -9.68 -10.83 -14.09
N ASP A 66 -8.63 -10.46 -14.84
CA ASP A 66 -7.28 -11.02 -14.71
C ASP A 66 -6.36 -10.05 -13.93
N GLY A 67 -6.36 -10.19 -12.62
CA GLY A 67 -5.52 -9.38 -11.73
C GLY A 67 -4.02 -9.59 -11.92
N GLN A 68 -3.59 -10.80 -12.30
CA GLN A 68 -2.17 -11.11 -12.50
C GLN A 68 -1.65 -10.40 -13.77
N ALA A 69 -2.38 -10.46 -14.86
CA ALA A 69 -2.01 -9.77 -16.09
C ALA A 69 -1.98 -8.24 -15.89
N VAL A 70 -2.92 -7.69 -15.15
CA VAL A 70 -2.98 -6.25 -14.80
C VAL A 70 -1.76 -5.84 -13.98
N LEU A 71 -1.43 -6.55 -12.90
CA LEU A 71 -0.26 -6.24 -12.07
C LEU A 71 1.04 -6.43 -12.83
N LYS A 72 1.17 -7.46 -13.65
CA LYS A 72 2.33 -7.68 -14.51
C LYS A 72 2.52 -6.51 -15.50
N ARG A 73 1.44 -6.02 -16.09
CA ARG A 73 1.46 -4.83 -16.97
C ARG A 73 1.90 -3.58 -16.22
N GLN A 74 1.38 -3.38 -15.01
CA GLN A 74 1.77 -2.27 -14.14
C GLN A 74 3.27 -2.31 -13.80
N ARG A 75 3.79 -3.46 -13.36
CA ARG A 75 5.20 -3.66 -13.05
C ARG A 75 6.10 -3.37 -14.27
N LYS A 76 5.75 -3.90 -15.43
CA LYS A 76 6.49 -3.61 -16.69
C LYS A 76 6.50 -2.12 -17.03
N SER A 77 5.37 -1.43 -16.84
CA SER A 77 5.28 0.02 -17.06
C SER A 77 6.19 0.80 -16.11
N LEU A 78 6.20 0.42 -14.83
CA LEU A 78 7.05 1.03 -13.80
C LEU A 78 8.54 0.77 -14.06
N LEU A 79 8.93 -0.46 -14.39
CA LEU A 79 10.30 -0.81 -14.79
C LEU A 79 10.79 0.03 -15.97
N LYS A 80 9.96 0.16 -17.02
CA LYS A 80 10.29 0.99 -18.19
C LYS A 80 10.53 2.45 -17.79
N ARG A 81 9.69 2.99 -16.90
CA ARG A 81 9.78 4.39 -16.46
C ARG A 81 10.99 4.65 -15.57
N LEU A 82 11.34 3.69 -14.73
CA LEU A 82 12.45 3.78 -13.78
C LEU A 82 13.74 3.15 -14.31
N LYS A 83 13.80 2.79 -15.61
CA LYS A 83 14.96 2.17 -16.24
C LYS A 83 16.24 2.99 -15.96
N GLY A 84 17.29 2.32 -15.44
CA GLY A 84 18.56 2.94 -15.08
C GLY A 84 18.55 3.75 -13.77
N LYS A 85 17.41 3.86 -13.07
CA LYS A 85 17.30 4.57 -11.78
C LYS A 85 17.13 3.65 -10.57
N LEU A 86 16.80 2.38 -10.79
CA LEU A 86 16.53 1.41 -9.72
C LEU A 86 17.83 0.90 -9.09
N THR A 87 18.33 1.64 -8.12
CA THR A 87 19.53 1.31 -7.34
C THR A 87 19.18 1.22 -5.85
N SER A 88 19.92 0.43 -5.08
CA SER A 88 19.61 0.21 -3.65
C SER A 88 19.76 1.45 -2.79
N ASP A 89 20.57 2.44 -3.19
CA ASP A 89 20.69 3.73 -2.51
C ASP A 89 19.41 4.60 -2.63
N LYS A 90 18.59 4.39 -3.67
CA LYS A 90 17.37 5.15 -3.94
C LYS A 90 16.10 4.37 -3.72
N PHE A 91 16.14 3.06 -3.92
CA PHE A 91 14.96 2.20 -3.86
C PHE A 91 15.19 0.98 -2.98
N CYS A 92 14.14 0.54 -2.31
CA CYS A 92 14.09 -0.74 -1.64
C CYS A 92 12.71 -1.39 -1.81
N PHE A 93 12.63 -2.69 -1.60
CA PHE A 93 11.35 -3.36 -1.42
C PHE A 93 10.90 -3.23 0.04
N ALA A 94 9.60 -3.07 0.27
CA ALA A 94 9.02 -3.24 1.59
C ALA A 94 7.87 -4.24 1.53
N VAL A 95 7.81 -5.12 2.53
CA VAL A 95 6.72 -6.10 2.68
C VAL A 95 6.06 -5.88 4.03
N ASP A 96 4.74 -5.84 4.01
CA ASP A 96 3.93 -5.79 5.22
C ASP A 96 2.53 -6.32 4.91
N ASP A 97 1.76 -6.63 5.94
CA ASP A 97 0.38 -7.01 5.77
C ASP A 97 -0.60 -5.97 6.34
N THR A 98 -1.79 -6.02 5.83
CA THR A 98 -2.88 -5.19 6.33
C THR A 98 -4.17 -5.96 6.40
N THR A 99 -4.97 -5.67 7.42
CA THR A 99 -6.30 -6.27 7.59
C THR A 99 -7.36 -5.22 7.34
N VAL A 100 -8.42 -5.61 6.63
CA VAL A 100 -9.63 -4.81 6.43
C VAL A 100 -10.80 -5.58 7.01
N GLU A 101 -11.52 -4.97 7.97
CA GLU A 101 -12.73 -5.56 8.55
C GLU A 101 -13.81 -5.69 7.49
N ARG A 102 -14.45 -6.86 7.44
CA ARG A 102 -15.46 -7.20 6.44
C ARG A 102 -16.63 -7.93 7.11
N PHE A 103 -17.81 -7.70 6.59
CA PHE A 103 -19.03 -8.30 7.08
C PHE A 103 -19.63 -9.23 6.01
N GLY A 104 -20.02 -10.44 6.40
CA GLY A 104 -20.55 -11.49 5.54
C GLY A 104 -19.69 -12.75 5.53
N ASP A 105 -20.31 -13.89 5.21
CA ASP A 105 -19.70 -15.22 5.35
C ASP A 105 -18.99 -15.70 4.08
N GLU A 106 -19.45 -15.25 2.93
CA GLU A 106 -19.05 -15.76 1.62
C GLU A 106 -18.01 -14.87 0.92
N ILE A 107 -17.22 -14.09 1.69
CA ILE A 107 -16.21 -13.22 1.10
C ILE A 107 -14.91 -14.00 0.95
N TYR A 108 -14.35 -14.04 -0.26
CA TYR A 108 -13.08 -14.72 -0.55
C TYR A 108 -11.95 -14.23 0.36
N GLY A 109 -11.29 -15.17 1.04
CA GLY A 109 -10.18 -14.87 1.96
C GLY A 109 -10.59 -14.20 3.28
N ILE A 110 -11.88 -14.24 3.63
CA ILE A 110 -12.32 -13.76 4.96
C ILE A 110 -11.90 -14.75 6.05
N GLY A 111 -11.53 -14.21 7.20
CA GLY A 111 -11.17 -15.02 8.34
C GLY A 111 -11.15 -14.21 9.63
N TYR A 112 -10.97 -14.90 10.76
CA TYR A 112 -10.78 -14.24 12.05
C TYR A 112 -9.35 -13.75 12.18
N GLN A 113 -9.19 -12.46 12.45
CA GLN A 113 -7.91 -11.77 12.57
C GLN A 113 -7.79 -11.14 13.96
N ARG A 114 -6.59 -11.14 14.53
CA ARG A 114 -6.34 -10.45 15.79
C ARG A 114 -6.46 -8.93 15.60
N ARG A 115 -7.18 -8.27 16.49
CA ARG A 115 -7.24 -6.79 16.51
C ARG A 115 -5.92 -6.22 17.01
N HIS A 116 -5.30 -5.30 16.22
CA HIS A 116 -4.13 -4.58 16.70
C HIS A 116 -4.51 -3.60 17.81
N GLY A 117 -3.78 -3.67 18.94
CA GLY A 117 -3.97 -2.74 20.07
C GLY A 117 -5.29 -2.89 20.85
N LYS A 118 -6.10 -3.90 20.55
CA LYS A 118 -7.37 -4.18 21.26
C LYS A 118 -7.48 -5.67 21.58
N SER A 119 -8.22 -6.00 22.63
CA SER A 119 -8.59 -7.39 22.93
C SER A 119 -9.62 -7.91 21.92
N GLY A 120 -9.55 -9.21 21.63
CA GLY A 120 -10.51 -9.91 20.77
C GLY A 120 -10.06 -10.08 19.31
N ALA A 121 -10.89 -10.81 18.57
CA ALA A 121 -10.74 -11.04 17.15
C ALA A 121 -11.71 -10.16 16.36
N MET A 122 -11.33 -9.83 15.12
CA MET A 122 -12.21 -9.21 14.14
C MET A 122 -12.32 -10.11 12.92
N ARG A 123 -13.44 -10.08 12.24
CA ARG A 123 -13.62 -10.76 10.98
C ARG A 123 -13.17 -9.85 9.84
N GLY A 124 -12.29 -10.34 8.97
CA GLY A 124 -11.74 -9.49 7.93
C GLY A 124 -10.86 -10.23 6.93
N GLN A 125 -10.47 -9.51 5.89
CA GLN A 125 -9.49 -9.96 4.90
C GLN A 125 -8.12 -9.45 5.28
N ARG A 126 -7.14 -10.34 5.36
CA ARG A 126 -5.73 -10.00 5.57
C ARG A 126 -4.96 -10.16 4.26
N ILE A 127 -4.22 -9.15 3.90
CA ILE A 127 -3.54 -9.07 2.60
C ILE A 127 -2.09 -8.68 2.84
N MET A 128 -1.18 -9.50 2.34
CA MET A 128 0.24 -9.16 2.28
C MET A 128 0.53 -8.40 1.00
N VAL A 129 1.28 -7.32 1.08
CA VAL A 129 1.60 -6.46 -0.05
C VAL A 129 3.11 -6.27 -0.14
N LEU A 130 3.64 -6.38 -1.34
CA LEU A 130 5.00 -5.98 -1.70
C LEU A 130 4.94 -4.63 -2.42
N VAL A 131 5.77 -3.70 -1.98
CA VAL A 131 5.89 -2.37 -2.60
C VAL A 131 7.34 -2.08 -3.00
N LEU A 132 7.50 -1.22 -4.01
CA LEU A 132 8.75 -0.53 -4.31
C LEU A 132 8.71 0.85 -3.62
N VAL A 133 9.62 1.08 -2.70
CA VAL A 133 9.76 2.36 -2.01
C VAL A 133 10.79 3.21 -2.73
N ASP A 134 10.38 4.39 -3.18
CA ASP A 134 11.26 5.47 -3.61
C ASP A 134 11.66 6.26 -2.36
N MET A 135 12.90 6.07 -1.92
CA MET A 135 13.40 6.66 -0.67
C MET A 135 13.66 8.16 -0.79
N GLU A 136 13.93 8.66 -1.99
CA GLU A 136 14.13 10.09 -2.26
C GLU A 136 12.80 10.85 -2.21
N ARG A 137 11.77 10.34 -2.89
CA ARG A 137 10.43 10.94 -2.92
C ARG A 137 9.59 10.58 -1.70
N GLY A 138 9.97 9.54 -0.96
CA GLY A 138 9.23 9.05 0.20
C GLY A 138 7.88 8.44 -0.13
N ILE A 139 7.74 7.78 -1.27
CA ILE A 139 6.49 7.14 -1.74
C ILE A 139 6.67 5.64 -1.96
N ALA A 140 5.56 4.90 -1.90
CA ALA A 140 5.54 3.46 -2.11
C ALA A 140 4.63 3.09 -3.28
N TYR A 141 5.19 2.43 -4.29
CA TYR A 141 4.45 1.88 -5.43
C TYR A 141 4.04 0.44 -5.13
N PRO A 142 2.75 0.10 -5.01
CA PRO A 142 2.33 -1.28 -4.85
C PRO A 142 2.71 -2.11 -6.10
N LEU A 143 3.42 -3.23 -5.88
CA LEU A 143 3.89 -4.11 -6.94
C LEU A 143 3.07 -5.40 -7.04
N SER A 144 2.79 -6.01 -5.90
CA SER A 144 2.12 -7.31 -5.83
C SER A 144 1.43 -7.49 -4.49
N PHE A 145 0.50 -8.43 -4.43
CA PHE A 145 -0.15 -8.81 -3.18
C PHE A 145 -0.52 -10.29 -3.16
N SER A 146 -0.77 -10.80 -1.96
CA SER A 146 -1.35 -12.12 -1.73
C SER A 146 -2.37 -12.06 -0.61
N MET A 147 -3.45 -12.84 -0.74
CA MET A 147 -4.39 -13.06 0.37
C MET A 147 -3.74 -13.95 1.42
N CYS A 148 -3.90 -13.60 2.69
CA CYS A 148 -3.43 -14.42 3.81
C CYS A 148 -4.60 -15.22 4.35
N PHE A 149 -4.60 -16.51 4.11
CA PHE A 149 -5.62 -17.43 4.61
C PHE A 149 -5.27 -17.93 6.02
N ASN A 150 -6.29 -18.26 6.79
CA ASN A 150 -6.09 -18.80 8.13
C ASN A 150 -5.47 -20.19 8.08
N VAL A 151 -4.75 -20.54 9.13
CA VAL A 151 -4.22 -21.90 9.33
C VAL A 151 -5.38 -22.90 9.31
N GLY A 152 -5.20 -24.00 8.60
CA GLY A 152 -6.21 -25.06 8.45
C GLY A 152 -7.10 -24.92 7.19
N THR A 153 -6.96 -23.85 6.41
CA THR A 153 -7.55 -23.79 5.06
C THR A 153 -6.60 -24.40 4.02
N GLU A 154 -7.16 -24.91 2.93
CA GLU A 154 -6.38 -25.51 1.84
C GLU A 154 -5.41 -24.50 1.18
N GLU A 155 -5.84 -23.24 1.10
CA GLU A 155 -5.05 -22.16 0.49
C GLU A 155 -4.04 -21.54 1.46
N HIS A 156 -3.91 -22.05 2.69
CA HIS A 156 -3.01 -21.48 3.67
C HIS A 156 -1.55 -21.61 3.25
N VAL A 157 -0.89 -20.45 3.15
CA VAL A 157 0.56 -20.36 2.98
C VAL A 157 1.10 -19.48 4.10
N SER A 158 2.18 -19.91 4.76
CA SER A 158 2.75 -19.11 5.85
C SER A 158 3.19 -17.72 5.34
N GLY A 159 3.04 -16.69 6.16
CA GLY A 159 3.37 -15.35 5.73
C GLY A 159 4.85 -15.16 5.38
N HIS A 160 5.77 -15.92 5.96
CA HIS A 160 7.19 -15.93 5.56
C HIS A 160 7.35 -16.46 4.12
N ASN A 161 6.62 -17.51 3.76
CA ASN A 161 6.62 -18.05 2.40
C ASN A 161 5.97 -17.08 1.42
N LEU A 162 4.86 -16.43 1.80
CA LEU A 162 4.23 -15.40 0.98
C LEU A 162 5.18 -14.21 0.73
N CYS A 163 5.85 -13.72 1.77
CA CYS A 163 6.84 -12.66 1.66
C CYS A 163 7.93 -13.01 0.63
N PHE A 164 8.56 -14.17 0.80
CA PHE A 164 9.61 -14.64 -0.11
C PHE A 164 9.09 -14.78 -1.54
N SER A 165 7.93 -15.41 -1.73
CA SER A 165 7.34 -15.64 -3.04
C SER A 165 7.00 -14.35 -3.76
N LEU A 166 6.48 -13.32 -3.05
CA LEU A 166 6.19 -12.02 -3.64
C LEU A 166 7.46 -11.31 -4.13
N VAL A 167 8.53 -11.33 -3.32
CA VAL A 167 9.83 -10.73 -3.70
C VAL A 167 10.42 -11.46 -4.89
N LYS A 168 10.48 -12.80 -4.83
CA LYS A 168 11.04 -13.64 -5.89
C LYS A 168 10.31 -13.42 -7.22
N ALA A 169 8.98 -13.44 -7.22
CA ALA A 169 8.18 -13.25 -8.43
C ALA A 169 8.45 -11.90 -9.12
N VAL A 170 8.68 -10.83 -8.36
CA VAL A 170 8.97 -9.51 -8.92
C VAL A 170 10.39 -9.45 -9.49
N ILE A 171 11.37 -10.09 -8.84
CA ILE A 171 12.74 -10.21 -9.36
C ILE A 171 12.76 -11.04 -10.64
N ASP A 172 12.04 -12.16 -10.69
CA ASP A 172 11.93 -13.02 -11.87
C ASP A 172 11.25 -12.30 -13.07
N GLU A 173 10.48 -11.24 -12.80
CA GLU A 173 9.93 -10.35 -13.83
C GLU A 173 10.90 -9.22 -14.28
N GLY A 174 12.12 -9.16 -13.74
CA GLY A 174 13.19 -8.27 -14.17
C GLY A 174 13.43 -7.04 -13.28
N PHE A 175 12.85 -6.98 -12.08
CA PHE A 175 13.30 -5.99 -11.09
C PHE A 175 14.68 -6.37 -10.55
N PRO A 176 15.55 -5.39 -10.23
CA PRO A 176 16.84 -5.67 -9.63
C PRO A 176 16.67 -6.26 -8.22
N ARG A 177 17.70 -6.93 -7.73
CA ARG A 177 17.77 -7.49 -6.37
C ARG A 177 17.98 -6.38 -5.35
N LEU A 178 16.92 -5.59 -5.10
CA LEU A 178 16.92 -4.54 -4.11
C LEU A 178 16.83 -5.13 -2.70
N ILE A 179 17.30 -4.35 -1.71
CA ILE A 179 17.14 -4.69 -0.31
C ILE A 179 15.65 -4.76 0.03
N THR A 180 15.24 -5.85 0.67
CA THR A 180 13.88 -6.02 1.18
C THR A 180 13.82 -5.63 2.64
N VAL A 181 12.84 -4.81 3.02
CA VAL A 181 12.63 -4.39 4.42
C VAL A 181 11.29 -4.89 4.94
N ALA A 182 11.28 -5.37 6.19
CA ALA A 182 10.09 -5.91 6.82
C ALA A 182 10.07 -5.63 8.33
N ASP A 183 8.92 -5.82 8.98
CA ASP A 183 8.78 -5.63 10.43
C ASP A 183 9.28 -6.86 11.22
N SER A 184 9.17 -6.78 12.56
CA SER A 184 9.61 -7.85 13.47
C SER A 184 8.82 -9.15 13.32
N TRP A 185 7.63 -9.13 12.73
CA TRP A 185 6.88 -10.36 12.47
C TRP A 185 7.59 -11.27 11.47
N PHE A 186 8.32 -10.66 10.51
CA PHE A 186 9.12 -11.36 9.52
C PHE A 186 10.52 -11.78 10.03
N ASP A 187 10.91 -11.45 11.27
CA ASP A 187 12.15 -11.95 11.85
C ASP A 187 12.06 -13.47 12.09
N SER A 188 12.45 -14.24 11.09
CA SER A 188 12.42 -15.70 11.06
C SER A 188 13.74 -16.24 10.52
N VAL A 189 14.30 -17.26 11.19
CA VAL A 189 15.50 -17.95 10.72
C VAL A 189 15.27 -18.61 9.36
N ASP A 190 14.09 -19.20 9.14
CA ASP A 190 13.75 -19.84 7.88
C ASP A 190 13.61 -18.86 6.73
N LEU A 191 13.07 -17.66 7.01
CA LEU A 191 13.00 -16.61 6.00
C LEU A 191 14.41 -16.11 5.63
N LEU A 192 15.26 -15.87 6.63
CA LEU A 192 16.66 -15.47 6.38
C LEU A 192 17.40 -16.51 5.53
N LYS A 193 17.26 -17.80 5.84
CA LYS A 193 17.88 -18.89 5.05
C LYS A 193 17.40 -18.89 3.59
N LYS A 194 16.12 -18.61 3.34
CA LYS A 194 15.58 -18.51 1.98
C LYS A 194 16.16 -17.32 1.22
N PHE A 195 16.30 -16.18 1.89
CA PHE A 195 16.93 -15.01 1.30
C PHE A 195 18.41 -15.26 0.99
N ASP A 196 19.14 -15.93 1.90
CA ASP A 196 20.53 -16.33 1.66
C ASP A 196 20.67 -17.26 0.45
N ALA A 197 19.79 -18.25 0.35
CA ALA A 197 19.85 -19.26 -0.73
C ALA A 197 19.66 -18.65 -2.13
N ASP A 198 18.90 -17.55 -2.23
CA ASP A 198 18.65 -16.83 -3.50
C ASP A 198 19.52 -15.57 -3.65
N ASP A 199 20.52 -15.38 -2.78
CA ASP A 199 21.38 -14.19 -2.77
C ASP A 199 20.59 -12.89 -2.71
N LEU A 200 19.63 -12.83 -1.80
CA LEU A 200 18.76 -11.67 -1.54
C LEU A 200 19.05 -11.06 -0.17
N THR A 201 18.95 -9.76 -0.08
CA THR A 201 19.17 -9.03 1.17
C THR A 201 17.84 -8.74 1.87
N LEU A 202 17.76 -9.11 3.16
CA LEU A 202 16.65 -8.80 4.05
C LEU A 202 17.13 -7.91 5.21
N VAL A 203 16.48 -6.80 5.42
CA VAL A 203 16.59 -5.96 6.62
C VAL A 203 15.30 -6.08 7.41
N VAL A 204 15.39 -6.51 8.66
CA VAL A 204 14.20 -6.76 9.49
C VAL A 204 14.38 -6.21 10.90
N GLU A 205 13.29 -5.74 11.50
CA GLU A 205 13.28 -5.42 12.92
C GLU A 205 13.36 -6.70 13.75
N ALA A 206 14.26 -6.72 14.72
CA ALA A 206 14.50 -7.91 15.54
C ALA A 206 13.39 -8.12 16.57
N LYS A 207 12.94 -9.35 16.74
CA LYS A 207 12.06 -9.74 17.85
C LYS A 207 12.77 -9.54 19.19
N SER A 208 12.07 -8.99 20.17
CA SER A 208 12.61 -8.72 21.52
C SER A 208 13.13 -9.97 22.23
N ASN A 209 12.52 -11.12 21.96
CA ASN A 209 12.88 -12.42 22.56
C ASN A 209 13.98 -13.18 21.79
N ARG A 210 14.53 -12.61 20.69
CA ARG A 210 15.56 -13.24 19.88
C ARG A 210 16.82 -13.48 20.70
N ARG A 211 17.35 -14.74 20.63
CA ARG A 211 18.61 -15.12 21.27
C ARG A 211 19.75 -15.05 20.29
N VAL A 212 20.83 -14.39 20.70
CA VAL A 212 21.98 -14.05 19.87
C VAL A 212 23.29 -14.25 20.60
N LYS A 213 24.38 -14.41 19.86
CA LYS A 213 25.78 -14.42 20.38
C LYS A 213 26.75 -13.83 19.38
N TRP A 214 27.94 -13.43 19.83
CA TRP A 214 28.94 -12.77 18.98
C TRP A 214 29.83 -13.75 18.24
N THR A 215 30.19 -14.86 18.92
CA THR A 215 31.16 -15.82 18.41
C THR A 215 30.50 -17.14 18.02
N ALA A 216 31.28 -17.96 17.30
CA ALA A 216 30.89 -19.33 16.99
C ALA A 216 31.08 -20.26 18.20
N SER A 217 31.78 -19.81 19.26
CA SER A 217 32.11 -20.65 20.40
C SER A 217 30.87 -21.25 21.05
N SER A 218 30.89 -22.56 21.25
CA SER A 218 29.81 -23.25 21.98
C SER A 218 29.75 -22.86 23.45
N LYS A 219 30.83 -22.35 24.02
CA LYS A 219 30.93 -21.92 25.43
C LYS A 219 30.31 -20.54 25.68
N GLU A 220 30.10 -19.70 24.64
CA GLU A 220 29.45 -18.41 24.80
C GLU A 220 27.94 -18.59 25.01
N PRO A 221 27.36 -18.03 26.12
CA PRO A 221 25.93 -18.13 26.36
C PRO A 221 25.13 -17.30 25.34
N TRP A 222 23.92 -17.76 25.02
CA TRP A 222 22.96 -17.00 24.21
C TRP A 222 22.40 -15.84 25.04
N LYS A 223 22.53 -14.62 24.50
CA LYS A 223 22.12 -13.36 25.14
C LYS A 223 20.94 -12.71 24.42
N SER A 224 20.35 -11.73 25.04
CA SER A 224 19.42 -10.80 24.38
C SER A 224 20.18 -9.74 23.55
N TRP A 225 19.49 -9.08 22.64
CA TRP A 225 20.06 -7.95 21.92
C TRP A 225 20.53 -6.82 22.86
N LYS A 226 19.81 -6.58 23.97
CA LYS A 226 20.16 -5.56 24.97
C LYS A 226 21.53 -5.83 25.62
N GLU A 227 21.77 -7.07 26.02
CA GLU A 227 23.05 -7.47 26.59
C GLU A 227 24.18 -7.39 25.59
N LEU A 228 23.88 -7.65 24.30
CA LEU A 228 24.88 -7.70 23.24
C LEU A 228 25.26 -6.29 22.73
N LEU A 229 24.31 -5.41 22.50
CA LEU A 229 24.49 -4.12 21.86
C LEU A 229 24.59 -2.94 22.83
N GLY A 230 24.13 -3.10 24.06
CA GLY A 230 24.04 -2.00 25.05
C GLY A 230 25.38 -1.33 25.40
N LYS A 231 26.51 -2.06 25.29
CA LYS A 231 27.84 -1.59 25.60
C LYS A 231 28.67 -1.12 24.38
N GLN A 232 28.05 -1.09 23.18
CA GLN A 232 28.76 -0.72 21.96
C GLN A 232 28.89 0.80 21.81
N ILE A 233 29.92 1.23 21.08
CA ILE A 233 30.11 2.64 20.68
C ILE A 233 28.96 3.06 19.79
N ARG A 234 28.42 4.26 20.03
CA ARG A 234 27.29 4.83 19.33
C ARG A 234 27.73 5.90 18.35
N VAL A 235 27.31 5.78 17.12
CA VAL A 235 27.60 6.73 16.04
C VAL A 235 26.35 7.51 15.69
N GLY A 236 26.45 8.82 15.56
CA GLY A 236 25.35 9.69 15.14
C GLY A 236 25.04 9.52 13.65
N VAL A 237 23.76 9.26 13.33
CA VAL A 237 23.27 9.11 11.95
C VAL A 237 22.19 10.16 11.68
N LYS A 238 22.36 10.94 10.61
CA LYS A 238 21.35 11.91 10.16
C LYS A 238 20.24 11.20 9.39
N ILE A 239 19.00 11.51 9.74
CA ILE A 239 17.84 10.99 9.02
C ILE A 239 17.58 11.85 7.78
N PRO A 240 17.47 11.26 6.56
CA PRO A 240 17.08 11.98 5.35
C PRO A 240 15.74 12.72 5.53
N LYS A 241 15.61 13.93 4.97
CA LYS A 241 14.39 14.74 5.10
C LYS A 241 13.15 14.00 4.63
N SER A 242 13.23 13.25 3.52
CA SER A 242 12.14 12.44 2.95
C SER A 242 11.63 11.33 3.87
N GLN A 243 12.45 10.91 4.85
CA GLN A 243 12.14 9.83 5.79
C GLN A 243 11.85 10.33 7.20
N ARG A 244 11.86 11.64 7.42
CA ARG A 244 11.74 12.25 8.75
C ARG A 244 10.33 12.78 8.99
N ALA A 245 9.70 12.39 10.10
CA ALA A 245 8.48 13.04 10.55
C ALA A 245 8.77 14.51 10.91
N THR A 246 7.80 15.40 10.68
CA THR A 246 7.95 16.86 10.79
C THR A 246 8.56 17.33 12.11
N ARG A 247 8.29 16.62 13.22
CA ARG A 247 8.79 16.96 14.57
C ARG A 247 9.92 16.04 15.07
N ALA A 248 10.42 15.11 14.25
CA ALA A 248 11.45 14.17 14.68
C ALA A 248 12.82 14.85 14.75
N LYS A 249 13.63 14.49 15.77
CA LYS A 249 15.03 14.91 15.84
C LYS A 249 15.78 14.42 14.59
N PRO A 250 16.63 15.26 14.00
CA PRO A 250 17.32 14.94 12.75
C PRO A 250 18.40 13.88 12.88
N THR A 251 18.86 13.62 14.12
CA THR A 251 19.95 12.68 14.40
C THR A 251 19.48 11.59 15.33
N LYS A 252 19.82 10.35 15.00
CA LYS A 252 19.73 9.18 15.87
C LYS A 252 21.13 8.61 16.11
N TYR A 253 21.27 7.79 17.10
CA TYR A 253 22.52 7.14 17.43
C TYR A 253 22.37 5.64 17.23
N VAL A 254 23.37 5.02 16.61
CA VAL A 254 23.35 3.61 16.28
C VAL A 254 24.56 2.90 16.88
N ALA A 255 24.34 1.72 17.42
CA ALA A 255 25.40 0.80 17.84
C ALA A 255 25.30 -0.46 16.96
N THR A 256 26.40 -0.79 16.28
CA THR A 256 26.41 -1.84 15.25
C THR A 256 27.35 -2.97 15.63
N ARG A 257 26.93 -4.21 15.40
CA ARG A 257 27.77 -5.38 15.57
C ARG A 257 27.31 -6.59 14.75
N ARG A 258 28.26 -7.42 14.35
CA ARG A 258 27.98 -8.76 13.80
C ARG A 258 27.58 -9.70 14.93
N ALA A 259 26.61 -10.55 14.68
CA ALA A 259 26.11 -11.52 15.65
C ALA A 259 25.62 -12.79 14.94
N ARG A 260 25.47 -13.88 15.69
CA ARG A 260 24.76 -15.09 15.25
C ARG A 260 23.41 -15.18 15.94
N ILE A 261 22.40 -15.55 15.19
CA ILE A 261 21.05 -15.79 15.70
C ILE A 261 20.92 -17.30 16.03
N LYS A 262 20.30 -17.63 17.16
CA LYS A 262 20.05 -19.03 17.52
C LYS A 262 19.26 -19.74 16.41
N GLY A 263 19.77 -20.88 15.92
CA GLY A 263 19.19 -21.66 14.83
C GLY A 263 19.71 -21.29 13.43
N ARG A 264 20.69 -20.37 13.35
CA ARG A 264 21.36 -20.00 12.09
C ARG A 264 22.88 -20.12 12.25
N SER A 265 23.56 -20.67 11.23
CA SER A 265 25.03 -20.79 11.16
C SER A 265 25.70 -19.47 10.77
N GLU A 266 25.10 -18.76 9.81
CA GLU A 266 25.63 -17.53 9.25
C GLU A 266 25.45 -16.35 10.22
N GLN A 267 26.33 -15.38 10.11
CA GLN A 267 26.24 -14.15 10.87
C GLN A 267 25.20 -13.21 10.25
N VAL A 268 24.73 -12.29 11.07
CA VAL A 268 23.99 -11.09 10.66
C VAL A 268 24.74 -9.86 11.13
N ILE A 269 24.59 -8.75 10.43
CA ILE A 269 24.92 -7.44 10.95
C ILE A 269 23.69 -6.88 11.68
N ALA A 270 23.87 -6.38 12.90
CA ALA A 270 22.77 -5.84 13.69
C ALA A 270 23.09 -4.42 14.19
N CYS A 271 22.05 -3.62 14.29
CA CYS A 271 22.10 -2.23 14.71
C CYS A 271 21.02 -1.95 15.76
N ALA A 272 21.44 -1.52 16.94
CA ALA A 272 20.55 -0.92 17.94
C ALA A 272 20.46 0.58 17.72
N VAL A 273 19.27 1.14 17.82
CA VAL A 273 18.98 2.56 17.55
C VAL A 273 18.53 3.25 18.83
N TYR A 274 19.15 4.40 19.11
CA TYR A 274 18.94 5.22 20.31
C TYR A 274 18.48 6.62 19.94
N ASN A 275 17.68 7.24 20.80
CA ASN A 275 17.24 8.63 20.60
C ASN A 275 18.34 9.64 20.93
N ARG A 276 19.20 9.34 21.92
CA ARG A 276 20.36 10.13 22.36
C ARG A 276 21.56 9.22 22.54
N SER A 277 22.75 9.78 22.47
CA SER A 277 24.01 9.05 22.76
C SER A 277 24.08 8.52 24.19
N SER A 278 23.43 9.20 25.14
CA SER A 278 23.43 8.88 26.57
C SER A 278 22.31 7.92 27.00
N ASP A 279 21.37 7.53 26.10
CA ASP A 279 20.25 6.69 26.50
C ASP A 279 20.73 5.30 26.96
N SER A 280 20.19 4.79 28.06
CA SER A 280 20.51 3.45 28.58
C SER A 280 19.91 2.35 27.69
N ASP A 281 18.77 2.63 27.09
CA ASP A 281 17.99 1.67 26.30
C ASP A 281 17.83 2.13 24.86
N PHE A 282 17.92 1.17 23.93
CA PHE A 282 17.54 1.39 22.54
C PHE A 282 16.02 1.31 22.39
N PHE A 283 15.47 1.97 21.36
CA PHE A 283 14.06 1.86 21.06
C PHE A 283 13.75 0.78 19.99
N ALA A 284 14.74 0.37 19.18
CA ALA A 284 14.61 -0.70 18.20
C ALA A 284 15.97 -1.35 17.89
N VAL A 285 15.93 -2.59 17.43
CA VAL A 285 17.08 -3.29 16.85
C VAL A 285 16.68 -3.77 15.45
N TYR A 286 17.57 -3.56 14.49
CA TYR A 286 17.43 -4.06 13.13
C TYR A 286 18.61 -4.96 12.80
N HIS A 287 18.39 -5.96 11.95
CA HIS A 287 19.48 -6.80 11.46
C HIS A 287 19.29 -7.17 10.00
N SER A 288 20.40 -7.59 9.36
CA SER A 288 20.42 -8.04 7.99
C SER A 288 21.32 -9.25 7.83
N ASN A 289 21.05 -10.07 6.81
CA ASN A 289 21.94 -11.13 6.33
C ASN A 289 23.10 -10.57 5.47
N ASP A 290 23.03 -9.35 4.99
CA ASP A 290 24.11 -8.68 4.27
C ASP A 290 25.06 -8.00 5.23
N LEU A 291 26.25 -8.56 5.43
CA LEU A 291 27.27 -8.09 6.37
C LEU A 291 28.01 -6.84 5.88
N SER A 292 27.81 -6.40 4.64
CA SER A 292 28.43 -5.20 4.07
C SER A 292 27.70 -3.91 4.51
N LEU A 293 26.45 -4.03 4.96
CA LEU A 293 25.65 -2.88 5.40
C LEU A 293 26.21 -2.27 6.71
N SER A 294 26.22 -0.95 6.78
CA SER A 294 26.51 -0.22 8.02
C SER A 294 25.27 -0.11 8.91
N GLY A 295 25.47 0.26 10.18
CA GLY A 295 24.34 0.56 11.07
C GLY A 295 23.50 1.74 10.59
N ALA A 296 24.10 2.68 9.86
CA ALA A 296 23.40 3.79 9.21
C ALA A 296 22.46 3.28 8.11
N ASP A 297 22.95 2.36 7.29
CA ASP A 297 22.13 1.77 6.21
C ASP A 297 20.95 1.00 6.80
N LEU A 298 21.17 0.14 7.80
CA LEU A 298 20.11 -0.59 8.49
C LEU A 298 19.02 0.36 9.01
N TRP A 299 19.42 1.50 9.59
CA TRP A 299 18.49 2.49 10.07
C TRP A 299 17.72 3.18 8.93
N VAL A 300 18.40 3.59 7.86
CA VAL A 300 17.79 4.26 6.70
C VAL A 300 16.75 3.33 6.05
N TYR A 301 17.12 2.08 5.78
CA TYR A 301 16.20 1.10 5.20
C TYR A 301 15.01 0.78 6.12
N SER A 302 15.23 0.64 7.42
CA SER A 302 14.14 0.41 8.36
C SER A 302 13.13 1.55 8.37
N ARG A 303 13.58 2.79 8.17
CA ARG A 303 12.69 3.95 8.03
C ARG A 303 11.91 3.97 6.72
N ALA A 304 12.52 3.46 5.64
CA ALA A 304 11.82 3.33 4.37
C ALA A 304 10.59 2.42 4.46
N ARG A 305 10.61 1.39 5.33
CA ARG A 305 9.46 0.50 5.59
C ARG A 305 8.18 1.27 5.96
N TRP A 306 8.30 2.37 6.72
CA TRP A 306 7.14 3.17 7.12
C TRP A 306 6.27 3.65 5.94
N ARG A 307 6.83 3.72 4.74
CA ARG A 307 6.09 4.15 3.54
C ARG A 307 5.01 3.18 3.12
N ILE A 308 5.14 1.88 3.43
CA ILE A 308 4.06 0.92 3.17
C ILE A 308 2.86 1.17 4.10
N GLU A 309 3.10 1.55 5.37
CA GLU A 309 2.03 1.90 6.30
C GLU A 309 1.29 3.18 5.87
N GLU A 310 2.02 4.19 5.39
CA GLU A 310 1.43 5.40 4.81
C GLU A 310 0.60 5.07 3.55
N MET A 311 1.11 4.20 2.70
CA MET A 311 0.38 3.71 1.52
C MET A 311 -0.93 3.01 1.94
N PHE A 312 -0.91 2.11 2.92
CA PHE A 312 -2.12 1.46 3.40
C PHE A 312 -3.15 2.47 3.92
N ARG A 313 -2.70 3.49 4.64
CA ARG A 313 -3.57 4.57 5.09
C ARG A 313 -4.22 5.30 3.92
N ILE A 314 -3.44 5.67 2.89
CA ILE A 314 -3.94 6.32 1.69
C ILE A 314 -4.96 5.43 0.96
N LEU A 315 -4.64 4.16 0.75
CA LEU A 315 -5.53 3.20 0.10
C LEU A 315 -6.87 3.08 0.82
N LYS A 316 -6.84 2.93 2.15
CA LYS A 316 -8.06 2.76 2.97
C LYS A 316 -8.87 4.04 3.09
N GLN A 317 -8.22 5.20 3.23
CA GLN A 317 -8.92 6.47 3.48
C GLN A 317 -9.39 7.16 2.21
N ASN A 318 -8.69 7.00 1.08
CA ASN A 318 -8.93 7.80 -0.12
C ASN A 318 -9.36 6.99 -1.34
N LEU A 319 -8.99 5.70 -1.42
CA LEU A 319 -9.11 4.92 -2.66
C LEU A 319 -10.07 3.73 -2.56
N GLY A 320 -10.91 3.69 -1.56
CA GLY A 320 -11.91 2.62 -1.41
C GLY A 320 -11.33 1.20 -1.38
N PHE A 321 -10.11 1.04 -0.82
CA PHE A 321 -9.43 -0.24 -0.75
C PHE A 321 -10.25 -1.27 0.02
N LEU A 322 -10.74 -2.30 -0.69
CA LEU A 322 -11.65 -3.32 -0.17
C LEU A 322 -12.96 -2.75 0.43
N SER A 323 -13.38 -1.56 0.03
CA SER A 323 -14.64 -0.97 0.51
C SER A 323 -15.87 -1.57 -0.20
N LEU A 324 -15.71 -2.02 -1.45
CA LEU A 324 -16.82 -2.59 -2.22
C LEU A 324 -17.21 -3.97 -1.68
N PRO A 325 -18.52 -4.27 -1.57
CA PRO A 325 -19.03 -5.54 -1.04
C PRO A 325 -18.94 -6.68 -2.09
N LEU A 326 -17.77 -6.82 -2.71
CA LEU A 326 -17.50 -7.89 -3.68
C LEU A 326 -17.09 -9.16 -2.94
N ARG A 327 -17.75 -10.28 -3.22
CA ARG A 327 -17.59 -11.55 -2.49
C ARG A 327 -16.57 -12.48 -3.13
N GLY A 328 -16.65 -12.66 -4.45
CA GLY A 328 -15.80 -13.61 -5.19
C GLY A 328 -14.34 -13.15 -5.30
N LYS A 329 -13.46 -14.11 -5.59
CA LYS A 329 -12.01 -13.91 -5.78
C LYS A 329 -11.69 -12.77 -6.75
N GLN A 330 -12.27 -12.82 -7.96
CA GLN A 330 -12.03 -11.81 -9.00
C GLN A 330 -12.51 -10.42 -8.56
N GLY A 331 -13.63 -10.33 -7.85
CA GLY A 331 -14.14 -9.08 -7.32
C GLY A 331 -13.23 -8.46 -6.26
N CYS A 332 -12.74 -9.26 -5.32
CA CYS A 332 -11.77 -8.81 -4.31
C CYS A 332 -10.47 -8.35 -4.97
N PHE A 333 -9.95 -9.12 -5.93
CA PHE A 333 -8.73 -8.79 -6.66
C PHE A 333 -8.90 -7.53 -7.52
N ALA A 334 -10.05 -7.38 -8.18
CA ALA A 334 -10.37 -6.19 -8.95
C ALA A 334 -10.35 -4.93 -8.06
N ASN A 335 -10.98 -4.98 -6.89
CA ASN A 335 -10.99 -3.85 -5.96
C ASN A 335 -9.57 -3.45 -5.52
N ILE A 336 -8.74 -4.43 -5.15
CA ILE A 336 -7.34 -4.19 -4.76
C ILE A 336 -6.55 -3.59 -5.92
N CYS A 337 -6.60 -4.24 -7.09
CA CYS A 337 -5.84 -3.80 -8.26
C CYS A 337 -6.24 -2.41 -8.74
N MET A 338 -7.55 -2.08 -8.76
CA MET A 338 -7.99 -0.75 -9.19
C MET A 338 -7.47 0.34 -8.25
N SER A 339 -7.48 0.10 -6.94
CA SER A 339 -6.90 1.04 -5.96
C SER A 339 -5.39 1.22 -6.19
N PHE A 340 -4.66 0.13 -6.50
CA PHE A 340 -3.22 0.17 -6.82
C PHE A 340 -2.95 0.95 -8.11
N LEU A 341 -3.74 0.71 -9.17
CA LEU A 341 -3.58 1.40 -10.45
C LEU A 341 -3.81 2.90 -10.33
N VAL A 342 -4.87 3.30 -9.62
CA VAL A 342 -5.16 4.72 -9.37
C VAL A 342 -4.03 5.36 -8.58
N LEU A 343 -3.56 4.73 -7.49
CA LEU A 343 -2.46 5.25 -6.68
C LEU A 343 -1.18 5.41 -7.50
N CYS A 344 -0.77 4.38 -8.23
CA CYS A 344 0.41 4.45 -9.10
C CYS A 344 0.28 5.53 -10.17
N SER A 345 -0.90 5.67 -10.77
CA SER A 345 -1.17 6.69 -11.77
C SER A 345 -1.03 8.11 -11.20
N ILE A 346 -1.52 8.34 -9.97
CA ILE A 346 -1.36 9.64 -9.28
C ILE A 346 0.12 9.93 -8.99
N TYR A 347 0.91 8.95 -8.59
CA TYR A 347 2.33 9.15 -8.31
C TYR A 347 3.17 9.36 -9.56
N ILE A 348 2.75 8.76 -10.68
CA ILE A 348 3.49 8.79 -11.94
C ILE A 348 3.10 9.97 -12.81
N GLU A 349 1.83 10.33 -12.83
CA GLU A 349 1.24 11.36 -13.69
C GLU A 349 0.20 12.18 -12.90
N PRO A 350 0.63 12.94 -11.86
CA PRO A 350 -0.30 13.70 -11.02
C PRO A 350 -1.11 14.72 -11.83
N GLU A 351 -0.57 15.26 -12.92
CA GLU A 351 -1.27 16.23 -13.77
C GLU A 351 -2.51 15.63 -14.42
N LEU A 352 -2.49 14.34 -14.71
CA LEU A 352 -3.64 13.60 -15.23
C LEU A 352 -4.85 13.67 -14.29
N TRP A 353 -4.59 13.82 -13.00
CA TRP A 353 -5.57 13.88 -11.91
C TRP A 353 -5.79 15.30 -11.38
N ASN A 354 -5.44 16.32 -12.16
CA ASN A 354 -5.48 17.74 -11.78
C ASN A 354 -4.60 18.07 -10.55
N GLY A 355 -3.60 17.23 -10.29
CA GLY A 355 -2.62 17.39 -9.24
C GLY A 355 -1.27 17.86 -9.73
N ASN A 356 -0.30 17.88 -8.84
CA ASN A 356 1.12 18.03 -9.14
C ASN A 356 1.96 17.23 -8.13
N GLU A 357 3.28 17.13 -8.36
CA GLU A 357 4.18 16.34 -7.52
C GLU A 357 4.24 16.79 -6.04
N LYS A 358 3.86 18.02 -5.73
CA LYS A 358 3.84 18.57 -4.36
C LYS A 358 2.54 18.27 -3.61
N TYR A 359 1.50 17.82 -4.31
CA TYR A 359 0.20 17.55 -3.68
C TYR A 359 0.18 16.16 -3.05
N SER A 360 -0.48 16.05 -1.89
CA SER A 360 -0.82 14.74 -1.33
C SER A 360 -1.85 14.03 -2.23
N VAL A 361 -1.87 12.68 -2.18
CA VAL A 361 -2.88 11.89 -2.91
C VAL A 361 -4.30 12.35 -2.58
N GLY A 362 -4.59 12.61 -1.30
CA GLY A 362 -5.90 13.09 -0.90
C GLY A 362 -6.27 14.44 -1.52
N ARG A 363 -5.31 15.39 -1.63
CA ARG A 363 -5.53 16.67 -2.31
C ARG A 363 -5.76 16.49 -3.82
N THR A 364 -4.95 15.65 -4.46
CA THR A 364 -5.09 15.35 -5.89
C THR A 364 -6.46 14.73 -6.20
N LEU A 365 -6.91 13.77 -5.39
CA LEU A 365 -8.25 13.18 -5.54
C LEU A 365 -9.37 14.18 -5.22
N GLY A 366 -9.14 15.11 -4.29
CA GLY A 366 -10.07 16.20 -4.03
C GLY A 366 -10.28 17.06 -5.27
N LEU A 367 -9.19 17.52 -5.90
CA LEU A 367 -9.24 18.32 -7.13
C LEU A 367 -9.87 17.54 -8.29
N PHE A 368 -9.57 16.26 -8.44
CA PHE A 368 -10.23 15.40 -9.43
C PHE A 368 -11.76 15.39 -9.24
N LYS A 369 -12.22 15.18 -8.00
CA LYS A 369 -13.66 15.16 -7.67
C LYS A 369 -14.33 16.52 -7.90
N GLU A 370 -13.66 17.61 -7.55
CA GLU A 370 -14.15 18.98 -7.79
C GLU A 370 -14.28 19.28 -9.29
N THR A 371 -13.31 18.84 -10.09
CA THR A 371 -13.37 19.02 -11.57
C THR A 371 -14.52 18.21 -12.17
N GLU A 372 -14.67 16.95 -11.76
CA GLU A 372 -15.79 16.11 -12.21
C GLU A 372 -17.14 16.72 -11.83
N LEU A 373 -17.23 17.28 -10.63
CA LEU A 373 -18.42 17.98 -10.17
C LEU A 373 -18.73 19.22 -11.02
N ASN A 374 -17.71 20.02 -11.36
CA ASN A 374 -17.89 21.21 -12.19
C ASN A 374 -18.30 20.85 -13.64
N ILE A 375 -17.77 19.75 -14.19
CA ILE A 375 -18.20 19.23 -15.50
C ILE A 375 -19.68 18.86 -15.45
N LEU A 376 -20.10 18.11 -14.43
CA LEU A 376 -21.51 17.74 -14.24
C LEU A 376 -22.41 18.97 -14.05
N LEU A 377 -21.95 20.00 -13.32
CA LEU A 377 -22.69 21.25 -13.16
C LEU A 377 -22.89 21.97 -14.49
N ASN A 378 -21.84 22.10 -15.32
CA ASN A 378 -21.91 22.77 -16.61
C ASN A 378 -22.85 22.01 -17.57
N GLU A 379 -22.84 20.68 -17.55
CA GLU A 379 -23.78 19.86 -18.31
C GLU A 379 -25.24 20.05 -17.81
N MET A 380 -25.46 20.26 -16.51
CA MET A 380 -26.78 20.56 -15.94
C MET A 380 -27.33 21.91 -16.41
N CYS A 381 -26.49 22.95 -16.40
CA CYS A 381 -26.87 24.27 -16.88
C CYS A 381 -27.23 24.27 -18.38
N SER A 382 -26.78 23.27 -19.13
CA SER A 382 -27.11 23.10 -20.54
C SER A 382 -28.42 22.34 -20.83
N GLY A 383 -29.22 21.99 -19.81
CA GLY A 383 -30.62 21.56 -19.97
C GLY A 383 -30.96 20.08 -19.79
N SER A 384 -30.12 19.29 -19.17
CA SER A 384 -30.38 17.84 -18.95
C SER A 384 -31.00 17.55 -17.56
N LYS A 385 -32.29 17.25 -17.49
CA LYS A 385 -33.04 16.97 -16.24
C LYS A 385 -32.54 15.75 -15.42
N ARG A 386 -31.80 14.80 -16.02
CA ARG A 386 -31.28 13.61 -15.33
C ARG A 386 -30.07 13.91 -14.43
N ILE A 387 -29.37 14.95 -14.70
CA ILE A 387 -28.11 15.32 -14.04
C ILE A 387 -28.32 15.95 -12.66
N SER A 388 -29.48 16.58 -12.42
CA SER A 388 -29.79 17.26 -11.14
C SER A 388 -29.71 16.34 -9.91
N ILE A 389 -30.19 15.09 -10.04
CA ILE A 389 -30.19 14.12 -8.93
C ILE A 389 -28.78 13.58 -8.68
N CYS A 390 -28.01 13.35 -9.74
CA CYS A 390 -26.61 12.88 -9.64
C CYS A 390 -25.74 13.94 -8.96
N TYR A 391 -25.92 15.20 -9.26
CA TYR A 391 -25.20 16.33 -8.62
C TYR A 391 -25.45 16.40 -7.11
N LEU A 392 -26.71 16.38 -6.68
CA LEU A 392 -27.06 16.46 -5.26
C LEU A 392 -26.43 15.28 -4.46
N ARG A 393 -26.38 14.10 -5.07
CA ARG A 393 -25.77 12.91 -4.47
C ARG A 393 -24.24 13.00 -4.42
N ALA A 394 -23.61 13.45 -5.50
CA ALA A 394 -22.16 13.65 -5.56
C ALA A 394 -21.71 14.73 -4.56
N ARG A 395 -22.43 15.85 -4.48
CA ARG A 395 -22.19 16.94 -3.51
C ARG A 395 -22.36 16.44 -2.07
N ARG A 396 -23.38 15.68 -1.78
CA ARG A 396 -23.64 15.09 -0.47
C ARG A 396 -22.46 14.21 -0.03
N ARG A 397 -21.92 13.36 -0.91
CA ARG A 397 -20.75 12.50 -0.61
C ARG A 397 -19.44 13.26 -0.42
N LEU A 398 -19.21 14.33 -1.17
CA LEU A 398 -18.06 15.21 -0.96
C LEU A 398 -18.07 15.83 0.44
N HIS A 399 -19.27 16.16 0.96
CA HIS A 399 -19.44 16.71 2.30
C HIS A 399 -19.46 15.65 3.41
N GLU A 400 -20.04 14.47 3.20
CA GLU A 400 -20.05 13.36 4.15
C GLU A 400 -18.62 12.87 4.45
N ASN A 401 -17.72 12.87 3.46
CA ASN A 401 -16.30 12.58 3.64
C ASN A 401 -15.53 13.66 4.44
N ARG A 402 -16.13 14.83 4.71
CA ARG A 402 -15.55 15.89 5.56
C ARG A 402 -16.04 15.85 7.02
N ASN A 403 -16.73 14.79 7.45
CA ASN A 403 -17.23 14.59 8.82
C ASN A 403 -18.12 15.72 9.38
N LYS A 404 -18.85 16.45 8.53
CA LYS A 404 -19.87 17.40 9.00
C LYS A 404 -21.15 17.27 8.16
N PRO A 405 -22.32 17.04 8.77
CA PRO A 405 -23.58 17.11 8.05
C PRO A 405 -23.81 18.57 7.62
N VAL A 406 -23.83 18.82 6.32
CA VAL A 406 -24.21 20.13 5.78
C VAL A 406 -25.63 20.02 5.26
N ASN A 407 -26.57 20.59 5.98
CA ASN A 407 -27.87 20.89 5.42
C ASN A 407 -27.70 22.01 4.37
N PRO A 408 -28.26 21.87 3.15
CA PRO A 408 -28.22 22.96 2.18
C PRO A 408 -28.87 24.20 2.79
N THR A 409 -28.22 25.35 2.64
CA THR A 409 -28.77 26.61 3.09
C THR A 409 -30.05 26.96 2.29
N ALA A 410 -30.96 27.75 2.87
CA ALA A 410 -32.16 28.17 2.19
C ALA A 410 -31.86 28.81 0.83
N ASP A 411 -30.78 29.61 0.73
CA ASP A 411 -30.32 30.26 -0.49
C ASP A 411 -29.88 29.29 -1.59
N GLU A 412 -29.27 28.17 -1.22
CA GLU A 412 -28.87 27.10 -2.15
C GLU A 412 -30.09 26.34 -2.70
N ILE A 413 -31.16 26.23 -1.92
CA ILE A 413 -32.44 25.64 -2.34
C ILE A 413 -33.19 26.58 -3.28
N VAL A 414 -33.11 27.91 -3.04
CA VAL A 414 -33.73 28.94 -3.89
C VAL A 414 -33.03 29.05 -5.23
N ALA A 415 -31.68 29.05 -5.26
CA ALA A 415 -30.92 29.04 -6.51
C ALA A 415 -31.25 27.81 -7.37
N PHE A 416 -31.57 26.67 -6.75
CA PHE A 416 -32.00 25.46 -7.43
C PHE A 416 -33.40 25.53 -8.05
N ARG A 417 -34.33 26.28 -7.42
CA ARG A 417 -35.70 26.47 -7.94
C ARG A 417 -35.77 27.48 -9.08
N SER A 418 -34.81 28.41 -9.16
CA SER A 418 -34.72 29.36 -10.25
C SER A 418 -34.08 28.85 -11.54
N CYS A 419 -33.36 27.67 -11.47
CA CYS A 419 -32.76 27.01 -12.61
C CYS A 419 -33.57 25.80 -13.11
N ALA A 420 -34.70 25.45 -12.49
CA ALA A 420 -35.64 24.39 -12.87
C ALA A 420 -36.91 24.98 -13.49
#